data_2a3278cd3c2515e90ee203e19682cabd
#
_entry.id   2a3278cd3c2515e90ee203e19682cabd
#
_cell.length_a   1.000
_cell.length_b   1.000
_cell.length_c   1.000
_cell.angle_alpha   90.00
_cell.angle_beta   90.00
_cell.angle_gamma   90.00
#
_symmetry.space_group_name_H-M   'P 1'
#
loop_
_entity.id
_entity.type
_entity.pdbx_description
1 polymer ?
#
loop_
_entity_poly.entity_id
_entity_poly.type
_entity_poly.pdbx_seq_one_letter_code
_entity_poly.pdbx_strand_id
1 'polypeptide(L)'
;MERFVNGRAKGKKIEGYTDIAEFVTSITTPRKIMMMVRAGSAVDELMEQLFPHLSEGDILIDGGNSNYEDTNRRVALAEKKGFRFVGAGVSGGEEGALNGASIMPGGSESAWPEVKPILQSIAAKASDGTPCCQWIGPAGSGHFVKMIHNGIEYGDMQLIAEAYWVMKNLLGLDNGQMAEIFADWNEGKLRSYLIEITANILRHKDKSGGYLIDKILDTAGQKGTGKWAVINAME
;
A
#
# COMPACT_ATOMS: atom_id res chain seq x y z
N MET A 1 16.62 -14.93 1.94
CA MET A 1 16.02 -15.37 3.22
C MET A 1 17.05 -15.32 4.34
N GLU A 2 18.15 -16.10 4.34
CA GLU A 2 19.16 -16.13 5.41
C GLU A 2 19.70 -14.76 5.85
N ARG A 3 20.04 -13.87 4.89
CA ARG A 3 20.48 -12.51 5.19
C ARG A 3 19.45 -11.69 5.99
N PHE A 4 18.17 -11.94 5.78
CA PHE A 4 17.11 -11.26 6.51
C PHE A 4 16.94 -11.85 7.92
N VAL A 5 16.84 -13.17 8.03
CA VAL A 5 16.64 -13.87 9.31
C VAL A 5 17.82 -13.63 10.26
N ASN A 6 19.05 -13.74 9.76
CA ASN A 6 20.27 -13.52 10.53
C ASN A 6 20.64 -12.04 10.71
N GLY A 7 19.98 -11.12 10.00
CA GLY A 7 20.18 -9.68 10.06
C GLY A 7 19.04 -8.95 10.76
N ARG A 8 18.15 -8.32 9.99
CA ARG A 8 17.06 -7.47 10.51
C ARG A 8 16.05 -8.20 11.39
N ALA A 9 15.87 -9.50 11.21
CA ALA A 9 14.96 -10.34 11.98
C ALA A 9 15.63 -11.04 13.17
N LYS A 10 16.96 -10.91 13.35
CA LYS A 10 17.70 -11.57 14.43
C LYS A 10 17.12 -11.23 15.81
N GLY A 11 16.80 -12.28 16.57
CA GLY A 11 16.21 -12.15 17.90
C GLY A 11 14.69 -11.88 17.92
N LYS A 12 14.05 -11.77 16.76
CA LYS A 12 12.59 -11.68 16.64
C LYS A 12 12.01 -13.08 16.42
N LYS A 13 10.72 -13.26 16.76
CA LYS A 13 9.99 -14.52 16.50
C LYS A 13 9.58 -14.59 15.02
N ILE A 14 10.57 -14.67 14.14
CA ILE A 14 10.39 -14.77 12.69
C ILE A 14 11.17 -15.96 12.18
N GLU A 15 10.50 -16.85 11.52
CA GLU A 15 11.06 -18.00 10.84
C GLU A 15 11.06 -17.77 9.32
N GLY A 16 12.01 -18.36 8.62
CA GLY A 16 12.13 -18.19 7.17
C GLY A 16 12.20 -19.54 6.47
N TYR A 17 11.41 -19.69 5.42
CA TYR A 17 11.31 -20.90 4.60
C TYR A 17 11.69 -20.62 3.15
N THR A 18 12.25 -21.60 2.46
CA THR A 18 12.53 -21.55 1.01
C THR A 18 11.66 -22.54 0.24
N ASP A 19 11.04 -23.47 0.94
CA ASP A 19 10.10 -24.43 0.40
C ASP A 19 8.67 -24.05 0.79
N ILE A 20 7.75 -24.05 -0.18
CA ILE A 20 6.35 -23.64 0.03
C ILE A 20 5.60 -24.67 0.90
N ALA A 21 5.85 -25.96 0.72
CA ALA A 21 5.18 -26.99 1.49
C ALA A 21 5.57 -26.93 2.97
N GLU A 22 6.86 -26.75 3.26
CA GLU A 22 7.35 -26.55 4.62
C GLU A 22 6.75 -25.28 5.24
N PHE A 23 6.73 -24.17 4.49
CA PHE A 23 6.14 -22.91 4.93
C PHE A 23 4.66 -23.09 5.30
N VAL A 24 3.85 -23.64 4.40
CA VAL A 24 2.42 -23.82 4.62
C VAL A 24 2.15 -24.74 5.80
N THR A 25 2.92 -25.83 5.92
CA THR A 25 2.78 -26.81 7.03
C THR A 25 3.12 -26.20 8.39
N SER A 26 4.00 -25.20 8.45
CA SER A 26 4.37 -24.51 9.70
C SER A 26 3.26 -23.63 10.28
N ILE A 27 2.23 -23.30 9.48
CA ILE A 27 1.16 -22.39 9.87
C ILE A 27 -0.05 -23.18 10.38
N THR A 28 -0.58 -22.77 11.53
CA THR A 28 -1.79 -23.38 12.12
C THR A 28 -3.04 -23.10 11.28
N THR A 29 -3.89 -24.11 11.09
CA THR A 29 -5.18 -24.01 10.40
C THR A 29 -6.25 -23.30 11.26
N PRO A 30 -7.16 -22.52 10.68
CA PRO A 30 -7.15 -22.08 9.29
C PRO A 30 -5.97 -21.12 9.04
N ARG A 31 -5.18 -21.42 8.03
CA ARG A 31 -3.97 -20.67 7.70
C ARG A 31 -4.33 -19.29 7.17
N LYS A 32 -3.49 -18.31 7.48
CA LYS A 32 -3.60 -16.93 6.96
C LYS A 32 -2.30 -16.60 6.27
N ILE A 33 -2.31 -16.59 4.94
CA ILE A 33 -1.12 -16.41 4.12
C ILE A 33 -1.24 -15.09 3.36
N MET A 34 -0.36 -14.14 3.67
CA MET A 34 -0.30 -12.85 2.98
C MET A 34 0.73 -12.88 1.87
N MET A 35 0.27 -12.65 0.66
CA MET A 35 1.08 -12.56 -0.54
C MET A 35 1.48 -11.10 -0.79
N MET A 36 2.78 -10.82 -0.81
CA MET A 36 3.37 -9.51 -1.07
C MET A 36 4.26 -9.59 -2.32
N VAL A 37 3.67 -10.07 -3.42
CA VAL A 37 4.34 -10.20 -4.71
C VAL A 37 3.90 -9.11 -5.68
N ARG A 38 4.57 -9.02 -6.83
CA ARG A 38 4.17 -8.08 -7.89
C ARG A 38 2.74 -8.39 -8.36
N ALA A 39 1.92 -7.36 -8.49
CA ALA A 39 0.58 -7.48 -9.04
C ALA A 39 0.58 -8.05 -10.47
N GLY A 40 -0.50 -8.72 -10.85
CA GLY A 40 -0.64 -9.41 -12.12
C GLY A 40 -0.40 -10.92 -12.00
N SER A 41 0.18 -11.56 -13.01
CA SER A 41 0.35 -13.02 -13.10
C SER A 41 1.12 -13.64 -11.93
N ALA A 42 2.06 -12.90 -11.33
CA ALA A 42 2.82 -13.39 -10.19
C ALA A 42 1.94 -13.77 -8.97
N VAL A 43 0.79 -13.12 -8.79
CA VAL A 43 -0.18 -13.50 -7.76
C VAL A 43 -0.84 -14.82 -8.11
N ASP A 44 -1.26 -14.99 -9.37
CA ASP A 44 -1.88 -16.22 -9.86
C ASP A 44 -0.91 -17.40 -9.78
N GLU A 45 0.34 -17.20 -10.20
CA GLU A 45 1.41 -18.21 -10.13
C GLU A 45 1.69 -18.66 -8.68
N LEU A 46 1.69 -17.72 -7.73
CA LEU A 46 1.87 -18.05 -6.32
C LEU A 46 0.65 -18.78 -5.76
N MET A 47 -0.57 -18.38 -6.14
CA MET A 47 -1.79 -19.09 -5.75
C MET A 47 -1.77 -20.55 -6.23
N GLU A 48 -1.40 -20.80 -7.47
CA GLU A 48 -1.30 -22.16 -8.02
C GLU A 48 -0.25 -23.02 -7.28
N GLN A 49 0.85 -22.42 -6.82
CA GLN A 49 1.86 -23.11 -6.01
C GLN A 49 1.35 -23.39 -4.59
N LEU A 50 0.51 -22.52 -4.02
CA LEU A 50 -0.03 -22.68 -2.66
C LEU A 50 -1.17 -23.70 -2.60
N PHE A 51 -2.07 -23.72 -3.60
CA PHE A 51 -3.29 -24.53 -3.59
C PHE A 51 -3.09 -26.01 -3.23
N PRO A 52 -2.07 -26.74 -3.70
CA PRO A 52 -1.85 -28.15 -3.34
C PRO A 52 -1.60 -28.40 -1.85
N HIS A 53 -1.21 -27.36 -1.11
CA HIS A 53 -0.80 -27.47 0.30
C HIS A 53 -1.84 -26.87 1.26
N LEU A 54 -2.90 -26.23 0.74
CA LEU A 54 -3.94 -25.60 1.54
C LEU A 54 -5.03 -26.62 1.95
N SER A 55 -5.72 -26.28 3.03
CA SER A 55 -6.90 -26.98 3.53
C SER A 55 -8.14 -26.11 3.38
N GLU A 56 -9.31 -26.74 3.33
CA GLU A 56 -10.59 -26.02 3.30
C GLU A 56 -10.67 -24.98 4.44
N GLY A 57 -11.10 -23.78 4.10
CA GLY A 57 -11.22 -22.68 5.04
C GLY A 57 -9.91 -21.86 5.27
N ASP A 58 -8.78 -22.24 4.66
CA ASP A 58 -7.58 -21.41 4.69
C ASP A 58 -7.82 -20.06 3.97
N ILE A 59 -7.09 -19.04 4.35
CA ILE A 59 -7.26 -17.66 3.88
C ILE A 59 -6.01 -17.20 3.13
N LEU A 60 -6.17 -16.82 1.87
CA LEU A 60 -5.17 -16.10 1.10
C LEU A 60 -5.45 -14.61 1.14
N ILE A 61 -4.42 -13.81 1.37
CA ILE A 61 -4.52 -12.35 1.43
C ILE A 61 -3.57 -11.76 0.39
N ASP A 62 -4.10 -11.08 -0.61
CA ASP A 62 -3.31 -10.32 -1.58
C ASP A 62 -3.13 -8.89 -1.06
N GLY A 63 -1.92 -8.58 -0.59
CA GLY A 63 -1.56 -7.24 -0.08
C GLY A 63 -0.89 -6.35 -1.13
N GLY A 64 -0.84 -6.78 -2.39
CA GLY A 64 -0.30 -6.00 -3.51
C GLY A 64 -1.25 -4.92 -4.00
N ASN A 65 -0.80 -4.13 -4.97
CA ASN A 65 -1.64 -3.17 -5.70
C ASN A 65 -2.29 -3.85 -6.92
N SER A 66 -3.04 -4.92 -6.69
CA SER A 66 -3.70 -5.69 -7.75
C SER A 66 -4.86 -4.92 -8.36
N ASN A 67 -5.14 -5.20 -9.64
CA ASN A 67 -6.37 -4.75 -10.28
C ASN A 67 -7.56 -5.44 -9.61
N TYR A 68 -8.63 -4.69 -9.35
CA TYR A 68 -9.81 -5.21 -8.64
C TYR A 68 -10.56 -6.28 -9.44
N GLU A 69 -10.55 -6.24 -10.77
CA GLU A 69 -11.15 -7.27 -11.64
C GLU A 69 -10.40 -8.61 -11.51
N ASP A 70 -9.07 -8.57 -11.49
CA ASP A 70 -8.27 -9.76 -11.16
C ASP A 70 -8.60 -10.30 -9.78
N THR A 71 -8.83 -9.42 -8.82
CA THR A 71 -9.22 -9.82 -7.46
C THR A 71 -10.60 -10.46 -7.44
N ASN A 72 -11.59 -9.93 -8.21
CA ASN A 72 -12.89 -10.55 -8.39
C ASN A 72 -12.74 -12.01 -8.87
N ARG A 73 -11.94 -12.21 -9.90
CA ARG A 73 -11.66 -13.53 -10.47
C ARG A 73 -10.98 -14.47 -9.46
N ARG A 74 -10.00 -13.95 -8.70
CA ARG A 74 -9.27 -14.72 -7.68
C ARG A 74 -10.13 -15.11 -6.49
N VAL A 75 -11.00 -14.24 -6.02
CA VAL A 75 -12.00 -14.55 -4.99
C VAL A 75 -12.88 -15.73 -5.44
N ALA A 76 -13.47 -15.62 -6.63
CA ALA A 76 -14.33 -16.68 -7.17
C ALA A 76 -13.59 -18.01 -7.36
N LEU A 77 -12.32 -17.96 -7.81
CA LEU A 77 -11.49 -19.16 -7.97
C LEU A 77 -11.16 -19.81 -6.61
N ALA A 78 -10.77 -19.02 -5.62
CA ALA A 78 -10.43 -19.52 -4.29
C ALA A 78 -11.66 -20.16 -3.61
N GLU A 79 -12.80 -19.49 -3.63
CA GLU A 79 -14.05 -19.99 -3.05
C GLU A 79 -14.53 -21.29 -3.71
N LYS A 80 -14.39 -21.41 -5.03
CA LYS A 80 -14.70 -22.65 -5.76
C LYS A 80 -13.82 -23.83 -5.32
N LYS A 81 -12.60 -23.55 -4.83
CA LYS A 81 -11.66 -24.55 -4.30
C LYS A 81 -11.79 -24.77 -2.77
N GLY A 82 -12.76 -24.11 -2.11
CA GLY A 82 -12.99 -24.20 -0.67
C GLY A 82 -12.09 -23.30 0.18
N PHE A 83 -11.36 -22.37 -0.44
CA PHE A 83 -10.51 -21.39 0.23
C PHE A 83 -11.21 -20.03 0.34
N ARG A 84 -10.72 -19.17 1.21
CA ARG A 84 -11.18 -17.78 1.33
C ARG A 84 -10.10 -16.83 0.81
N PHE A 85 -10.50 -15.75 0.17
CA PHE A 85 -9.57 -14.78 -0.41
C PHE A 85 -9.90 -13.36 0.04
N VAL A 86 -8.88 -12.60 0.41
CA VAL A 86 -8.99 -11.19 0.79
C VAL A 86 -8.04 -10.37 -0.10
N GLY A 87 -8.58 -9.45 -0.89
CA GLY A 87 -7.80 -8.41 -1.55
C GLY A 87 -7.66 -7.21 -0.61
N ALA A 88 -6.46 -6.95 -0.13
CA ALA A 88 -6.19 -5.90 0.83
C ALA A 88 -5.35 -4.79 0.19
N GLY A 89 -5.99 -3.68 -0.17
CA GLY A 89 -5.26 -2.48 -0.58
C GLY A 89 -4.46 -1.91 0.61
N VAL A 90 -3.16 -1.72 0.43
CA VAL A 90 -2.27 -1.20 1.47
C VAL A 90 -1.69 0.14 1.03
N SER A 91 -1.81 1.17 1.87
CA SER A 91 -1.29 2.51 1.63
C SER A 91 -0.39 2.98 2.76
N GLY A 92 0.78 3.56 2.39
CA GLY A 92 1.76 4.08 3.36
C GLY A 92 3.22 3.83 2.98
N GLY A 93 3.51 3.11 1.89
CA GLY A 93 4.88 2.82 1.45
C GLY A 93 5.72 2.10 2.50
N GLU A 94 7.03 2.31 2.50
CA GLU A 94 7.96 1.72 3.48
C GLU A 94 7.71 2.26 4.89
N GLU A 95 7.39 3.53 5.03
CA GLU A 95 7.06 4.17 6.31
C GLU A 95 5.80 3.54 6.93
N GLY A 96 4.74 3.36 6.12
CA GLY A 96 3.53 2.68 6.55
C GLY A 96 3.75 1.21 6.90
N ALA A 97 4.64 0.52 6.19
CA ALA A 97 4.99 -0.87 6.51
C ALA A 97 5.69 -1.00 7.88
N LEU A 98 6.41 0.04 8.30
CA LEU A 98 7.12 0.07 9.58
C LEU A 98 6.23 0.57 10.73
N ASN A 99 5.49 1.65 10.51
CA ASN A 99 4.82 2.43 11.57
C ASN A 99 3.29 2.29 11.56
N GLY A 100 2.74 1.60 10.57
CA GLY A 100 1.32 1.39 10.37
C GLY A 100 0.83 1.94 9.03
N ALA A 101 0.12 1.12 8.28
CA ALA A 101 -0.45 1.48 6.99
C ALA A 101 -1.97 1.67 7.09
N SER A 102 -2.56 2.40 6.15
CA SER A 102 -4.00 2.32 5.90
C SER A 102 -4.29 1.06 5.10
N ILE A 103 -5.22 0.22 5.57
CA ILE A 103 -5.48 -1.10 4.99
C ILE A 103 -6.96 -1.20 4.59
N MET A 104 -7.23 -1.58 3.36
CA MET A 104 -8.55 -1.63 2.73
C MET A 104 -8.87 -3.08 2.34
N PRO A 105 -9.33 -3.95 3.29
CA PRO A 105 -9.63 -5.35 3.01
C PRO A 105 -11.02 -5.51 2.39
N GLY A 106 -11.10 -6.36 1.37
CA GLY A 106 -12.35 -6.83 0.76
C GLY A 106 -12.17 -8.24 0.22
N GLY A 107 -13.26 -8.95 -0.10
CA GLY A 107 -13.17 -10.32 -0.62
C GLY A 107 -14.21 -11.26 -0.03
N SER A 108 -13.79 -12.43 0.44
CA SER A 108 -14.65 -13.39 1.13
C SER A 108 -15.02 -12.86 2.52
N GLU A 109 -16.26 -12.46 2.73
CA GLU A 109 -16.73 -11.85 3.98
C GLU A 109 -16.48 -12.73 5.21
N SER A 110 -16.62 -14.05 5.04
CA SER A 110 -16.37 -15.04 6.10
C SER A 110 -14.92 -15.05 6.59
N ALA A 111 -13.96 -14.48 5.85
CA ALA A 111 -12.58 -14.33 6.29
C ALA A 111 -12.38 -13.16 7.26
N TRP A 112 -13.26 -12.13 7.20
CA TRP A 112 -13.06 -10.90 7.94
C TRP A 112 -12.89 -11.08 9.46
N PRO A 113 -13.74 -11.85 10.17
CA PRO A 113 -13.59 -12.03 11.62
C PRO A 113 -12.21 -12.54 12.03
N GLU A 114 -11.57 -13.35 11.18
CA GLU A 114 -10.28 -13.97 11.47
C GLU A 114 -9.07 -13.11 11.09
N VAL A 115 -9.18 -12.30 10.02
CA VAL A 115 -8.08 -11.42 9.58
C VAL A 115 -8.14 -10.04 10.23
N LYS A 116 -9.33 -9.59 10.67
CA LYS A 116 -9.56 -8.31 11.32
C LYS A 116 -8.59 -8.01 12.46
N PRO A 117 -8.40 -8.89 13.46
CA PRO A 117 -7.50 -8.60 14.58
C PRO A 117 -6.06 -8.36 14.13
N ILE A 118 -5.60 -9.13 13.13
CA ILE A 118 -4.25 -9.03 12.58
C ILE A 118 -4.10 -7.70 11.83
N LEU A 119 -4.98 -7.45 10.85
CA LEU A 119 -4.88 -6.26 10.00
C LEU A 119 -5.07 -4.97 10.80
N GLN A 120 -6.00 -4.94 11.75
CA GLN A 120 -6.20 -3.78 12.62
C GLN A 120 -5.05 -3.54 13.60
N SER A 121 -4.33 -4.58 14.01
CA SER A 121 -3.16 -4.43 14.91
C SER A 121 -1.98 -3.75 14.24
N ILE A 122 -1.79 -3.99 12.93
CA ILE A 122 -0.69 -3.44 12.14
C ILE A 122 -1.07 -2.17 11.37
N ALA A 123 -2.34 -1.78 11.37
CA ALA A 123 -2.79 -0.57 10.71
C ALA A 123 -2.36 0.70 11.47
N ALA A 124 -2.22 1.80 10.72
CA ALA A 124 -2.12 3.13 11.30
C ALA A 124 -3.32 3.40 12.22
N LYS A 125 -3.14 4.30 13.17
CA LYS A 125 -4.21 4.74 14.09
C LYS A 125 -4.54 6.20 13.81
N ALA A 126 -5.83 6.49 13.74
CA ALA A 126 -6.32 7.87 13.75
C ALA A 126 -6.06 8.52 15.13
N SER A 127 -6.29 9.82 15.22
CA SER A 127 -6.03 10.59 16.45
C SER A 127 -6.84 10.11 17.67
N ASP A 128 -7.98 9.48 17.42
CA ASP A 128 -8.86 8.87 18.45
C ASP A 128 -8.48 7.40 18.77
N GLY A 129 -7.40 6.88 18.18
CA GLY A 129 -6.95 5.50 18.33
C GLY A 129 -7.65 4.48 17.42
N THR A 130 -8.60 4.91 16.59
CA THR A 130 -9.29 4.02 15.63
C THR A 130 -8.32 3.51 14.58
N PRO A 131 -8.26 2.19 14.33
CA PRO A 131 -7.39 1.65 13.28
C PRO A 131 -7.87 2.07 11.88
N CYS A 132 -6.94 2.54 11.06
CA CYS A 132 -7.17 2.84 9.63
C CYS A 132 -7.32 1.55 8.81
N CYS A 133 -8.19 0.66 9.27
CA CYS A 133 -8.48 -0.63 8.65
C CYS A 133 -9.90 -1.05 8.98
N GLN A 134 -10.76 -1.09 7.97
CA GLN A 134 -12.14 -1.54 8.10
C GLN A 134 -12.51 -2.37 6.88
N TRP A 135 -13.44 -3.31 7.03
CA TRP A 135 -13.98 -4.07 5.92
C TRP A 135 -14.65 -3.15 4.90
N ILE A 136 -14.24 -3.29 3.64
CA ILE A 136 -14.73 -2.45 2.53
C ILE A 136 -15.97 -3.08 1.89
N GLY A 137 -15.92 -4.40 1.63
CA GLY A 137 -17.01 -5.10 0.97
C GLY A 137 -16.57 -6.40 0.29
N PRO A 138 -17.46 -7.05 -0.46
CA PRO A 138 -17.18 -8.31 -1.13
C PRO A 138 -16.25 -8.15 -2.32
N ALA A 139 -15.75 -9.27 -2.82
CA ALA A 139 -14.97 -9.39 -4.06
C ALA A 139 -13.75 -8.45 -4.09
N GLY A 140 -13.52 -7.73 -5.18
CA GLY A 140 -12.38 -6.82 -5.34
C GLY A 140 -12.50 -5.43 -4.70
N SER A 141 -13.52 -5.20 -3.87
CA SER A 141 -13.82 -3.88 -3.30
C SER A 141 -12.64 -3.22 -2.57
N GLY A 142 -11.83 -3.97 -1.86
CA GLY A 142 -10.62 -3.44 -1.19
C GLY A 142 -9.61 -2.86 -2.18
N HIS A 143 -9.30 -3.58 -3.23
CA HIS A 143 -8.41 -3.11 -4.29
C HIS A 143 -9.05 -2.00 -5.15
N PHE A 144 -10.38 -2.03 -5.33
CA PHE A 144 -11.08 -0.93 -6.00
C PHE A 144 -10.94 0.38 -5.24
N VAL A 145 -11.20 0.39 -3.94
CA VAL A 145 -11.02 1.59 -3.10
C VAL A 145 -9.57 2.06 -3.11
N LYS A 146 -8.60 1.14 -3.04
CA LYS A 146 -7.18 1.49 -3.15
C LYS A 146 -6.83 2.10 -4.51
N MET A 147 -7.40 1.60 -5.59
CA MET A 147 -7.24 2.15 -6.94
C MET A 147 -7.75 3.59 -7.02
N ILE A 148 -8.96 3.85 -6.50
CA ILE A 148 -9.54 5.20 -6.45
C ILE A 148 -8.70 6.14 -5.59
N HIS A 149 -8.28 5.69 -4.40
CA HIS A 149 -7.34 6.43 -3.55
C HIS A 149 -6.10 6.87 -4.35
N ASN A 150 -5.45 5.97 -5.06
CA ASN A 150 -4.27 6.29 -5.84
C ASN A 150 -4.56 7.23 -7.01
N GLY A 151 -5.73 7.12 -7.64
CA GLY A 151 -6.15 8.06 -8.69
C GLY A 151 -6.28 9.49 -8.18
N ILE A 152 -6.88 9.68 -7.02
CA ILE A 152 -7.00 10.99 -6.35
C ILE A 152 -5.62 11.50 -5.94
N GLU A 153 -4.81 10.67 -5.29
CA GLU A 153 -3.45 11.01 -4.83
C GLU A 153 -2.56 11.50 -5.98
N TYR A 154 -2.67 10.92 -7.17
CA TYR A 154 -1.93 11.37 -8.35
C TYR A 154 -2.37 12.78 -8.78
N GLY A 155 -3.65 13.08 -8.68
CA GLY A 155 -4.18 14.44 -8.91
C GLY A 155 -3.63 15.44 -7.90
N ASP A 156 -3.65 15.10 -6.62
CA ASP A 156 -3.09 15.94 -5.55
C ASP A 156 -1.59 16.20 -5.75
N MET A 157 -0.82 15.17 -6.10
CA MET A 157 0.61 15.30 -6.40
C MET A 157 0.87 16.21 -7.60
N GLN A 158 0.03 16.15 -8.64
CA GLN A 158 0.12 17.02 -9.80
C GLN A 158 -0.17 18.48 -9.43
N LEU A 159 -1.21 18.75 -8.64
CA LEU A 159 -1.53 20.10 -8.16
C LEU A 159 -0.39 20.70 -7.32
N ILE A 160 0.25 19.90 -6.46
CA ILE A 160 1.42 20.32 -5.69
C ILE A 160 2.59 20.64 -6.61
N ALA A 161 2.85 19.82 -7.62
CA ALA A 161 3.91 20.04 -8.59
C ALA A 161 3.67 21.33 -9.42
N GLU A 162 2.44 21.59 -9.83
CA GLU A 162 2.06 22.81 -10.54
C GLU A 162 2.19 24.06 -9.64
N ALA A 163 1.77 24.00 -8.39
CA ALA A 163 1.96 25.06 -7.41
C ALA A 163 3.44 25.38 -7.21
N TYR A 164 4.28 24.34 -7.04
CA TYR A 164 5.74 24.48 -6.98
C TYR A 164 6.29 25.16 -8.24
N TRP A 165 5.86 24.72 -9.43
CA TRP A 165 6.32 25.28 -10.70
C TRP A 165 5.98 26.79 -10.83
N VAL A 166 4.75 27.17 -10.48
CA VAL A 166 4.28 28.56 -10.49
C VAL A 166 5.12 29.41 -9.53
N MET A 167 5.30 28.97 -8.30
CA MET A 167 6.09 29.68 -7.30
C MET A 167 7.55 29.88 -7.74
N LYS A 168 8.16 28.84 -8.28
CA LYS A 168 9.56 28.88 -8.72
C LYS A 168 9.76 29.72 -9.97
N ASN A 169 8.94 29.54 -11.00
CA ASN A 169 9.20 30.08 -12.34
C ASN A 169 8.47 31.43 -12.62
N LEU A 170 7.32 31.66 -12.01
CA LEU A 170 6.58 32.94 -12.23
C LEU A 170 6.80 33.90 -11.07
N LEU A 171 6.89 33.40 -9.83
CA LEU A 171 7.09 34.30 -8.66
C LEU A 171 8.57 34.43 -8.27
N GLY A 172 9.46 33.59 -8.81
CA GLY A 172 10.90 33.62 -8.53
C GLY A 172 11.28 33.26 -7.10
N LEU A 173 10.45 32.49 -6.39
CA LEU A 173 10.71 32.09 -5.02
C LEU A 173 11.81 31.02 -4.95
N ASP A 174 12.66 31.11 -3.93
CA ASP A 174 13.59 30.03 -3.62
C ASP A 174 12.93 28.85 -2.86
N ASN A 175 13.63 27.73 -2.78
CA ASN A 175 13.09 26.53 -2.13
C ASN A 175 12.77 26.75 -0.64
N GLY A 176 13.53 27.59 0.06
CA GLY A 176 13.27 27.94 1.46
C GLY A 176 11.97 28.71 1.63
N GLN A 177 11.73 29.72 0.79
CA GLN A 177 10.49 30.51 0.79
C GLN A 177 9.27 29.62 0.47
N MET A 178 9.40 28.76 -0.55
CA MET A 178 8.34 27.80 -0.90
C MET A 178 8.08 26.81 0.26
N ALA A 179 9.11 26.35 0.94
CA ALA A 179 8.96 25.46 2.09
C ALA A 179 8.15 26.08 3.23
N GLU A 180 8.35 27.39 3.50
CA GLU A 180 7.57 28.11 4.52
C GLU A 180 6.08 28.21 4.10
N ILE A 181 5.81 28.52 2.82
CA ILE A 181 4.44 28.57 2.30
C ILE A 181 3.73 27.21 2.46
N PHE A 182 4.38 26.11 2.08
CA PHE A 182 3.80 24.77 2.26
C PHE A 182 3.62 24.41 3.73
N ALA A 183 4.53 24.85 4.61
CA ALA A 183 4.36 24.67 6.05
C ALA A 183 3.15 25.44 6.60
N ASP A 184 2.95 26.67 6.20
CA ASP A 184 1.77 27.46 6.58
C ASP A 184 0.48 26.83 6.07
N TRP A 185 0.49 26.31 4.85
CA TRP A 185 -0.67 25.58 4.32
C TRP A 185 -0.98 24.32 5.13
N ASN A 186 0.04 23.67 5.68
CA ASN A 186 -0.13 22.47 6.52
C ASN A 186 -0.72 22.78 7.91
N GLU A 187 -0.68 24.03 8.37
CA GLU A 187 -1.39 24.45 9.59
C GLU A 187 -2.88 24.78 9.36
N GLY A 188 -3.31 24.83 8.08
CA GLY A 188 -4.65 25.22 7.67
C GLY A 188 -5.48 24.10 7.05
N LYS A 189 -6.37 24.50 6.12
CA LYS A 189 -7.30 23.61 5.41
C LYS A 189 -6.63 22.58 4.51
N LEU A 190 -5.39 22.84 4.08
CA LEU A 190 -4.62 21.93 3.23
C LEU A 190 -3.75 20.95 4.03
N ARG A 191 -3.91 20.90 5.35
CA ARG A 191 -3.17 20.00 6.21
C ARG A 191 -3.28 18.55 5.72
N SER A 192 -2.14 17.98 5.33
CA SER A 192 -2.06 16.62 4.83
C SER A 192 -0.63 16.09 4.84
N TYR A 193 -0.47 14.78 4.78
CA TYR A 193 0.84 14.14 4.65
C TYR A 193 1.62 14.64 3.43
N LEU A 194 0.95 14.82 2.27
CA LEU A 194 1.62 15.29 1.04
C LEU A 194 2.13 16.73 1.18
N ILE A 195 1.38 17.61 1.81
CA ILE A 195 1.80 19.01 2.06
C ILE A 195 2.96 19.03 3.06
N GLU A 196 2.88 18.24 4.14
CA GLU A 196 3.95 18.13 5.14
C GLU A 196 5.27 17.66 4.50
N ILE A 197 5.25 16.55 3.76
CA ILE A 197 6.47 16.04 3.13
C ILE A 197 6.99 16.98 2.06
N THR A 198 6.13 17.72 1.35
CA THR A 198 6.55 18.73 0.37
C THR A 198 7.35 19.84 1.05
N ALA A 199 6.88 20.40 2.17
CA ALA A 199 7.64 21.36 2.95
C ALA A 199 9.01 20.81 3.39
N ASN A 200 9.04 19.57 3.85
CA ASN A 200 10.27 18.91 4.29
C ASN A 200 11.25 18.65 3.13
N ILE A 201 10.76 18.23 1.98
CA ILE A 201 11.57 18.04 0.76
C ILE A 201 12.20 19.35 0.31
N LEU A 202 11.42 20.44 0.28
CA LEU A 202 11.90 21.75 -0.12
C LEU A 202 12.97 22.33 0.83
N ARG A 203 12.92 21.99 2.12
CA ARG A 203 13.94 22.40 3.12
C ARG A 203 15.20 21.54 3.06
N HIS A 204 15.12 20.33 2.47
CA HIS A 204 16.20 19.37 2.57
C HIS A 204 17.42 19.81 1.77
N LYS A 205 18.55 19.94 2.48
CA LYS A 205 19.85 20.27 1.88
C LYS A 205 20.72 19.03 1.77
N ASP A 206 21.50 18.98 0.72
CA ASP A 206 22.51 17.95 0.55
C ASP A 206 23.81 18.26 1.35
N LYS A 207 24.79 17.37 1.24
CA LYS A 207 26.08 17.51 1.93
C LYS A 207 26.89 18.75 1.51
N SER A 208 26.58 19.34 0.35
CA SER A 208 27.25 20.56 -0.17
C SER A 208 26.54 21.85 0.28
N GLY A 209 25.42 21.74 1.02
CA GLY A 209 24.63 22.89 1.49
C GLY A 209 23.60 23.41 0.50
N GLY A 210 23.54 22.87 -0.72
CA GLY A 210 22.51 23.18 -1.73
C GLY A 210 21.22 22.39 -1.48
N TYR A 211 20.10 22.86 -2.02
CA TYR A 211 18.84 22.13 -1.93
C TYR A 211 18.89 20.86 -2.81
N LEU A 212 18.57 19.71 -2.20
CA LEU A 212 18.63 18.44 -2.89
C LEU A 212 17.64 18.37 -4.07
N ILE A 213 16.47 18.99 -3.93
CA ILE A 213 15.44 19.00 -4.98
C ILE A 213 15.94 19.59 -6.30
N ASP A 214 16.85 20.57 -6.28
CA ASP A 214 17.42 21.15 -7.50
C ASP A 214 18.33 20.19 -8.28
N LYS A 215 18.69 19.07 -7.68
CA LYS A 215 19.55 18.01 -8.27
C LYS A 215 18.75 16.77 -8.67
N ILE A 216 17.46 16.73 -8.39
CA ILE A 216 16.60 15.60 -8.73
C ILE A 216 16.10 15.77 -10.17
N LEU A 217 16.25 14.71 -10.97
CA LEU A 217 15.73 14.69 -12.33
C LEU A 217 14.19 14.77 -12.31
N ASP A 218 13.62 15.71 -13.04
CA ASP A 218 12.18 15.84 -13.21
C ASP A 218 11.67 14.73 -14.13
N THR A 219 11.32 13.61 -13.51
CA THR A 219 10.77 12.43 -14.17
C THR A 219 9.80 11.71 -13.25
N ALA A 220 8.75 11.15 -13.81
CA ALA A 220 7.76 10.37 -13.09
C ALA A 220 7.49 9.03 -13.78
N GLY A 221 7.18 8.02 -12.96
CA GLY A 221 6.73 6.71 -13.41
C GLY A 221 5.39 6.36 -12.79
N GLN A 222 4.74 5.30 -13.29
CA GLN A 222 3.48 4.81 -12.74
C GLN A 222 3.46 3.28 -12.69
N LYS A 223 2.62 2.74 -11.79
CA LYS A 223 2.36 1.30 -11.65
C LYS A 223 0.98 0.88 -12.20
N GLY A 224 0.23 1.79 -12.83
CA GLY A 224 -1.04 1.53 -13.49
C GLY A 224 -2.29 1.94 -12.69
N THR A 225 -2.25 2.03 -11.37
CA THR A 225 -3.43 2.27 -10.51
C THR A 225 -4.15 3.60 -10.80
N GLY A 226 -3.42 4.68 -11.02
CA GLY A 226 -4.01 5.97 -11.41
C GLY A 226 -4.69 5.90 -12.79
N LYS A 227 -4.07 5.22 -13.76
CA LYS A 227 -4.66 5.00 -15.09
C LYS A 227 -5.97 4.20 -14.99
N TRP A 228 -6.01 3.14 -14.18
CA TRP A 228 -7.22 2.34 -14.00
C TRP A 228 -8.36 3.16 -13.37
N ALA A 229 -8.05 4.05 -12.42
CA ALA A 229 -9.05 4.95 -11.84
C ALA A 229 -9.69 5.86 -12.89
N VAL A 230 -8.90 6.43 -13.81
CA VAL A 230 -9.41 7.27 -14.90
C VAL A 230 -10.28 6.45 -15.87
N ILE A 231 -9.85 5.26 -16.27
CA ILE A 231 -10.61 4.39 -17.17
C ILE A 231 -11.97 4.08 -16.52
N ASN A 232 -11.99 3.63 -15.26
CA ASN A 232 -13.23 3.30 -14.56
C ASN A 232 -14.16 4.50 -14.33
N ALA A 233 -13.62 5.71 -14.27
CA ALA A 233 -14.45 6.92 -14.15
C ALA A 233 -15.09 7.35 -15.47
N MET A 234 -14.59 6.84 -16.60
CA MET A 234 -15.10 7.17 -17.94
C MET A 234 -16.08 6.13 -18.48
N GLU A 235 -16.13 4.92 -17.93
CA GLU A 235 -17.07 3.83 -18.23
C GLU A 235 -18.31 3.90 -17.33
#